data_05bf2d8c887574d1a58ca146be4511f7
#
_entry.id   05bf2d8c887574d1a58ca146be4511f7
#
_cell.length_a   1.000
_cell.length_b   1.000
_cell.length_c   1.000
_cell.angle_alpha   90.00
_cell.angle_beta   90.00
_cell.angle_gamma   90.00
#
_symmetry.space_group_name_H-M   'P 1'
#
loop_
_entity.id
_entity.type
_entity.pdbx_description
1 polymer ?
#
loop_
_entity_poly.entity_id
_entity_poly.type
_entity_poly.pdbx_seq_one_letter_code
_entity_poly.pdbx_strand_id
1 'polypeptide(L)'
;MKTLITILAALATLIPVSAASDGNARLTDNVNPFLGTATLWEESDLHYVRKRQSRTWGAETFPGASLPNAMIQASPVTMFRSGSGYQYEDSLIYGFAHTNKGHWNLLHLPVLPVSGDVDPEDFASSFSHDNESARPGYYSVFLDRYGVLAELTSTLRCAFHRYTFPADTDKEVLVDITRNNNRVTDWDIRTCGDNAFCGRQNGEGTIHFYAIANYSIANIELKSGDKSHQAAVVSFKNSRGDKPLELRFGFSFTSVENARANLEAEMAAKDFEQVRNDADNVWENLLSSIRVSGGTDRQRRIFYSCLYRAFMWPCLRSDVNGDHTDVRGNIVNAEYDYYTLPSFWDDYRNKLILLAMVRPDVASDVAASIIEMGEKGSGYMPTFFHGDHAAAYIAGIWSRGVREGYDIGKAYKL
;
A
#
# COMPACT_ATOMS: atom_id res chain seq x y z
N MET A 1 14.53 -68.55 -28.13
CA MET A 1 14.27 -68.13 -26.75
C MET A 1 13.71 -66.70 -26.78
N LYS A 2 12.40 -66.52 -26.62
CA LYS A 2 11.70 -65.23 -26.60
C LYS A 2 11.38 -64.95 -25.14
N THR A 3 11.99 -63.93 -24.61
CA THR A 3 11.74 -63.49 -23.23
C THR A 3 10.53 -62.51 -23.22
N LEU A 4 9.45 -62.92 -22.55
CA LEU A 4 8.25 -62.14 -22.34
C LEU A 4 8.55 -61.14 -21.22
N ILE A 5 8.43 -59.83 -21.48
CA ILE A 5 8.45 -58.78 -20.45
C ILE A 5 6.98 -58.50 -20.11
N THR A 6 6.59 -58.84 -18.89
CA THR A 6 5.27 -58.53 -18.34
C THR A 6 5.31 -57.15 -17.72
N ILE A 7 4.60 -56.20 -18.33
CA ILE A 7 4.40 -54.86 -17.75
C ILE A 7 3.22 -54.92 -16.79
N LEU A 8 3.49 -54.74 -15.50
CA LEU A 8 2.47 -54.60 -14.47
C LEU A 8 1.94 -53.13 -14.53
N ALA A 9 0.74 -52.93 -15.04
CA ALA A 9 0.04 -51.68 -14.97
C ALA A 9 -0.61 -51.54 -13.58
N ALA A 10 -0.05 -50.69 -12.72
CA ALA A 10 -0.69 -50.30 -11.48
C ALA A 10 -1.86 -49.34 -11.77
N LEU A 11 -3.11 -49.82 -11.62
CA LEU A 11 -4.28 -49.01 -11.62
C LEU A 11 -4.29 -48.15 -10.35
N ALA A 12 -3.92 -46.89 -10.46
CA ALA A 12 -4.18 -45.90 -9.42
C ALA A 12 -5.68 -45.60 -9.43
N THR A 13 -6.40 -46.10 -8.45
CA THR A 13 -7.79 -45.69 -8.18
C THR A 13 -7.78 -44.24 -7.70
N LEU A 14 -8.13 -43.32 -8.58
CA LEU A 14 -8.48 -41.94 -8.23
C LEU A 14 -9.74 -42.01 -7.38
N ILE A 15 -9.59 -41.87 -6.06
CA ILE A 15 -10.71 -41.59 -5.18
C ILE A 15 -11.09 -40.12 -5.48
N PRO A 16 -12.30 -39.84 -5.94
CA PRO A 16 -12.76 -38.46 -6.05
C PRO A 16 -12.87 -37.87 -4.63
N VAL A 17 -11.92 -37.05 -4.24
CA VAL A 17 -12.11 -36.18 -3.09
C VAL A 17 -13.22 -35.21 -3.49
N SER A 18 -14.44 -35.49 -2.98
CA SER A 18 -15.54 -34.55 -3.05
C SER A 18 -15.11 -33.29 -2.30
N ALA A 19 -14.65 -32.28 -3.03
CA ALA A 19 -14.55 -30.95 -2.50
C ALA A 19 -15.97 -30.50 -2.24
N ALA A 20 -16.39 -30.47 -0.97
CA ALA A 20 -17.52 -29.68 -0.55
C ALA A 20 -17.19 -28.24 -0.98
N SER A 21 -17.81 -27.80 -2.05
CA SER A 21 -17.80 -26.39 -2.44
C SER A 21 -18.62 -25.65 -1.36
N ASP A 22 -17.95 -24.99 -0.44
CA ASP A 22 -18.54 -23.88 0.31
C ASP A 22 -18.85 -22.80 -0.73
N GLY A 23 -20.05 -22.87 -1.28
CA GLY A 23 -20.48 -22.18 -2.50
C GLY A 23 -20.57 -20.66 -2.39
N ASN A 24 -19.94 -20.01 -1.41
CA ASN A 24 -19.97 -18.56 -1.29
C ASN A 24 -18.80 -17.91 -0.51
N ALA A 25 -17.81 -18.65 -0.04
CA ALA A 25 -16.67 -18.07 0.68
C ALA A 25 -15.68 -17.43 -0.32
N ARG A 26 -15.42 -16.14 -0.15
CA ARG A 26 -14.44 -15.40 -0.97
C ARG A 26 -13.01 -15.80 -0.58
N LEU A 27 -12.08 -15.75 -1.50
CA LEU A 27 -10.66 -15.99 -1.21
C LEU A 27 -10.07 -14.88 -0.34
N THR A 28 -10.57 -13.65 -0.48
CA THR A 28 -10.22 -12.52 0.38
C THR A 28 -10.52 -12.78 1.86
N ASP A 29 -11.48 -13.64 2.21
CA ASP A 29 -11.78 -14.05 3.60
C ASP A 29 -10.63 -14.88 4.23
N ASN A 30 -9.77 -15.47 3.43
CA ASN A 30 -8.58 -16.19 3.88
C ASN A 30 -7.35 -15.31 4.09
N VAL A 31 -7.42 -14.02 3.75
CA VAL A 31 -6.29 -13.10 3.92
C VAL A 31 -6.33 -12.49 5.32
N ASN A 32 -5.20 -12.58 6.02
CA ASN A 32 -4.98 -11.84 7.27
C ASN A 32 -3.95 -10.71 7.06
N PRO A 33 -4.39 -9.45 6.91
CA PRO A 33 -3.47 -8.33 6.75
C PRO A 33 -2.61 -8.02 7.98
N PHE A 34 -2.92 -8.56 9.16
CA PHE A 34 -2.05 -8.44 10.34
C PHE A 34 -0.91 -9.48 10.37
N LEU A 35 -0.91 -10.47 9.46
CA LEU A 35 0.18 -11.44 9.42
C LEU A 35 1.52 -10.76 9.13
N GLY A 36 2.48 -10.92 10.06
CA GLY A 36 3.81 -10.33 9.97
C GLY A 36 3.95 -8.93 10.60
N THR A 37 2.89 -8.38 11.20
CA THR A 37 2.96 -7.06 11.88
C THR A 37 3.46 -7.15 13.32
N ALA A 38 3.36 -8.33 13.95
CA ALA A 38 3.83 -8.56 15.31
C ALA A 38 5.33 -8.90 15.35
N THR A 39 5.97 -8.54 16.46
CA THR A 39 7.36 -8.92 16.73
C THR A 39 7.46 -10.37 17.19
N LEU A 40 8.47 -11.09 16.73
CA LEU A 40 8.84 -12.41 17.25
C LEU A 40 9.65 -12.22 18.53
N TRP A 41 9.09 -12.56 19.69
CA TRP A 41 9.71 -12.38 20.99
C TRP A 41 10.26 -13.69 21.58
N GLU A 42 9.60 -14.80 21.31
CA GLU A 42 9.91 -16.08 21.90
C GLU A 42 11.21 -16.68 21.33
N GLU A 43 12.11 -17.12 22.20
CA GLU A 43 13.37 -17.76 21.79
C GLU A 43 13.12 -19.04 20.98
N SER A 44 12.03 -19.76 21.27
CA SER A 44 11.59 -20.93 20.51
C SER A 44 11.30 -20.62 19.05
N ASP A 45 10.78 -19.43 18.77
CA ASP A 45 10.46 -19.00 17.40
C ASP A 45 11.71 -18.50 16.66
N LEU A 46 12.62 -17.86 17.41
CA LEU A 46 13.86 -17.30 16.86
C LEU A 46 14.98 -18.34 16.70
N HIS A 47 14.92 -19.43 17.47
CA HIS A 47 15.98 -20.44 17.57
C HIS A 47 17.34 -19.92 18.06
N TYR A 48 17.36 -18.73 18.68
CA TYR A 48 18.55 -18.15 19.32
C TYR A 48 18.15 -17.12 20.39
N VAL A 49 19.06 -16.86 21.33
CA VAL A 49 18.88 -15.84 22.37
C VAL A 49 19.14 -14.46 21.80
N ARG A 50 18.16 -13.56 21.93
CA ARG A 50 18.30 -12.15 21.48
C ARG A 50 19.23 -11.38 22.42
N LYS A 51 20.24 -10.74 21.86
CA LYS A 51 21.16 -9.88 22.61
C LYS A 51 20.59 -8.50 22.93
N ARG A 52 19.63 -8.03 22.12
CA ARG A 52 18.93 -6.75 22.28
C ARG A 52 17.46 -6.91 21.91
N GLN A 53 16.60 -6.23 22.62
CA GLN A 53 15.22 -6.07 22.18
C GLN A 53 15.21 -5.14 20.94
N SER A 54 14.71 -5.64 19.83
CA SER A 54 14.55 -4.90 18.60
C SER A 54 13.11 -5.10 18.13
N ARG A 55 12.40 -4.01 17.84
CA ARG A 55 11.03 -4.05 17.33
C ARG A 55 10.96 -4.45 15.85
N THR A 56 12.10 -4.58 15.18
CA THR A 56 12.19 -4.92 13.75
C THR A 56 12.24 -6.42 13.46
N TRP A 57 11.99 -7.28 14.44
CA TRP A 57 11.99 -8.74 14.28
C TRP A 57 10.66 -9.32 13.80
N GLY A 58 9.73 -8.53 13.32
CA GLY A 58 8.57 -8.97 12.56
C GLY A 58 8.89 -9.06 11.07
N ALA A 59 7.86 -9.28 10.25
CA ALA A 59 8.00 -9.22 8.80
C ALA A 59 7.84 -7.79 8.24
N GLU A 60 7.74 -6.79 9.10
CA GLU A 60 7.57 -5.37 8.76
C GLU A 60 6.46 -5.13 7.73
N THR A 61 5.31 -5.74 7.96
CA THR A 61 4.11 -5.58 7.12
C THR A 61 3.15 -4.58 7.77
N PHE A 62 2.21 -4.07 7.00
CA PHE A 62 1.20 -3.11 7.46
C PHE A 62 -0.23 -3.64 7.17
N PRO A 63 -1.23 -3.31 8.00
CA PRO A 63 -2.60 -3.83 7.86
C PRO A 63 -3.48 -2.95 6.96
N GLY A 64 -3.00 -1.80 6.49
CA GLY A 64 -3.79 -0.78 5.81
C GLY A 64 -4.40 -1.21 4.49
N ALA A 65 -5.34 -0.40 4.02
CA ALA A 65 -6.02 -0.59 2.74
C ALA A 65 -5.09 -0.30 1.56
N SER A 66 -5.00 -1.23 0.61
CA SER A 66 -4.21 -1.09 -0.62
C SER A 66 -4.79 -1.96 -1.73
N LEU A 67 -4.55 -1.58 -2.98
CA LEU A 67 -4.71 -2.46 -4.14
C LEU A 67 -3.38 -3.15 -4.52
N PRO A 68 -3.41 -4.19 -5.37
CA PRO A 68 -2.18 -4.80 -5.87
C PRO A 68 -1.31 -3.77 -6.60
N ASN A 69 -0.02 -3.73 -6.25
CA ASN A 69 0.98 -2.86 -6.86
C ASN A 69 0.64 -1.36 -6.87
N ALA A 70 -0.25 -0.93 -5.96
CA ALA A 70 -0.75 0.45 -5.94
C ALA A 70 0.31 1.47 -5.53
N MET A 71 0.14 2.71 -5.98
CA MET A 71 0.87 3.88 -5.49
C MET A 71 0.53 4.15 -4.02
N ILE A 72 -0.74 3.92 -3.64
CA ILE A 72 -1.30 4.32 -2.34
C ILE A 72 -1.62 3.11 -1.46
N GLN A 73 -1.25 3.22 -0.19
CA GLN A 73 -1.60 2.32 0.91
C GLN A 73 -2.05 3.18 2.10
N ALA A 74 -3.35 3.28 2.32
CA ALA A 74 -3.89 4.01 3.46
C ALA A 74 -3.74 3.15 4.73
N SER A 75 -2.74 3.44 5.56
CA SER A 75 -2.34 2.57 6.66
C SER A 75 -2.10 3.35 7.96
N PRO A 76 -2.48 2.78 9.13
CA PRO A 76 -2.17 3.40 10.41
C PRO A 76 -0.67 3.53 10.64
N VAL A 77 -0.28 4.60 11.31
CA VAL A 77 1.08 4.87 11.76
C VAL A 77 1.12 4.75 13.28
N THR A 78 1.78 3.71 13.78
CA THR A 78 2.06 3.54 15.21
C THR A 78 3.52 3.82 15.53
N MET A 79 4.40 3.80 14.51
CA MET A 79 5.83 4.05 14.67
C MET A 79 6.41 4.71 13.42
N PHE A 80 6.95 5.92 13.57
CA PHE A 80 7.78 6.55 12.54
C PHE A 80 9.18 5.91 12.49
N ARG A 81 9.86 6.05 11.34
CA ARG A 81 11.20 5.50 11.08
C ARG A 81 11.30 3.99 11.27
N SER A 82 10.26 3.29 10.86
CA SER A 82 10.20 1.82 10.77
C SER A 82 9.88 1.39 9.34
N GLY A 83 10.16 0.14 8.99
CA GLY A 83 9.92 -0.37 7.64
C GLY A 83 8.45 -0.35 7.22
N SER A 84 7.54 -0.63 8.14
CA SER A 84 6.09 -0.72 7.88
C SER A 84 5.27 0.47 8.35
N GLY A 85 5.76 1.24 9.33
CA GLY A 85 4.99 2.29 10.00
C GLY A 85 4.01 1.78 11.05
N TYR A 86 3.79 0.49 11.12
CA TYR A 86 2.85 -0.17 12.06
C TYR A 86 3.53 -1.32 12.79
N GLN A 87 3.26 -1.41 14.09
CA GLN A 87 3.71 -2.51 14.95
C GLN A 87 2.54 -2.98 15.79
N TYR A 88 2.22 -4.28 15.76
CA TYR A 88 1.03 -4.83 16.42
C TYR A 88 1.00 -4.59 17.94
N GLU A 89 2.14 -4.56 18.61
CA GLU A 89 2.24 -4.35 20.06
C GLU A 89 2.11 -2.89 20.48
N ASP A 90 2.01 -1.94 19.53
CA ASP A 90 1.81 -0.54 19.85
C ASP A 90 0.37 -0.24 20.23
N SER A 91 0.18 0.76 21.10
CA SER A 91 -1.14 1.15 21.62
C SER A 91 -1.58 2.55 21.20
N LEU A 92 -0.78 3.24 20.38
CA LEU A 92 -1.06 4.60 19.91
C LEU A 92 -1.01 4.68 18.38
N ILE A 93 -1.98 5.36 17.79
CA ILE A 93 -2.02 5.73 16.38
C ILE A 93 -1.77 7.23 16.26
N TYR A 94 -0.77 7.62 15.44
CA TYR A 94 -0.39 8.99 15.13
C TYR A 94 -1.07 9.54 13.87
N GLY A 95 -1.72 8.69 13.10
CA GLY A 95 -2.41 9.06 11.87
C GLY A 95 -2.47 7.92 10.86
N PHE A 96 -3.03 8.21 9.70
CA PHE A 96 -3.10 7.29 8.57
C PHE A 96 -2.28 7.87 7.43
N ALA A 97 -1.19 7.20 7.06
CA ALA A 97 -0.28 7.61 5.99
C ALA A 97 -0.56 6.85 4.69
N HIS A 98 0.07 7.26 3.55
CA HIS A 98 -0.47 6.93 2.25
C HIS A 98 0.51 6.29 1.27
N THR A 99 1.81 6.22 1.55
CA THR A 99 2.76 5.80 0.51
C THR A 99 3.78 4.80 0.97
N ASN A 100 4.16 3.94 0.03
CA ASN A 100 5.18 2.93 0.19
C ASN A 100 6.01 2.86 -1.10
N LYS A 101 7.27 2.47 -1.02
CA LYS A 101 8.09 2.13 -2.19
C LYS A 101 8.33 0.63 -2.32
N GLY A 102 7.73 -0.14 -1.42
CA GLY A 102 7.81 -1.60 -1.35
C GLY A 102 8.61 -2.11 -0.16
N HIS A 103 9.92 -1.96 -0.15
CA HIS A 103 10.79 -2.39 0.95
C HIS A 103 10.75 -1.45 2.16
N TRP A 104 10.30 -0.22 1.96
CA TRP A 104 10.25 0.82 2.98
C TRP A 104 8.98 1.65 2.84
N ASN A 105 8.21 1.77 3.92
CA ASN A 105 7.04 2.64 3.96
C ASN A 105 7.50 4.09 4.11
N LEU A 106 7.06 4.95 3.19
CA LEU A 106 7.46 6.35 3.17
C LEU A 106 6.68 7.20 4.16
N LEU A 107 5.48 6.77 4.54
CA LEU A 107 4.56 7.42 5.49
C LEU A 107 4.26 8.88 5.14
N HIS A 108 4.09 9.21 3.85
CA HIS A 108 3.70 10.56 3.47
C HIS A 108 2.31 10.90 3.98
N LEU A 109 2.18 12.18 4.37
CA LEU A 109 0.95 12.86 4.74
C LEU A 109 0.09 12.09 5.76
N PRO A 110 0.57 11.85 6.99
CA PRO A 110 -0.27 11.25 8.02
C PRO A 110 -1.46 12.15 8.36
N VAL A 111 -2.67 11.60 8.36
CA VAL A 111 -3.93 12.29 8.67
C VAL A 111 -4.60 11.59 9.84
N LEU A 112 -4.97 12.33 10.87
CA LEU A 112 -5.72 11.81 12.02
C LEU A 112 -7.03 12.59 12.20
N PRO A 113 -8.20 11.96 12.35
CA PRO A 113 -9.40 12.65 12.80
C PRO A 113 -9.21 13.10 14.27
N VAL A 114 -9.50 14.36 14.53
CA VAL A 114 -9.31 14.99 15.83
C VAL A 114 -10.50 15.88 16.16
N SER A 115 -10.60 16.32 17.41
CA SER A 115 -11.59 17.29 17.84
C SER A 115 -11.10 18.08 19.04
N GLY A 116 -11.55 19.33 19.17
CA GLY A 116 -11.17 20.22 20.26
C GLY A 116 -9.81 20.88 20.08
N ASP A 117 -9.21 21.38 21.16
CA ASP A 117 -7.88 21.98 21.08
C ASP A 117 -6.80 20.88 20.99
N VAL A 118 -6.10 20.87 19.88
CA VAL A 118 -5.12 19.83 19.54
C VAL A 118 -3.71 20.37 19.73
N ASP A 119 -2.94 19.71 20.59
CA ASP A 119 -1.50 19.94 20.73
C ASP A 119 -0.75 19.11 19.66
N PRO A 120 0.05 19.73 18.78
CA PRO A 120 0.80 18.99 17.74
C PRO A 120 1.86 18.04 18.31
N GLU A 121 2.23 18.14 19.58
CA GLU A 121 3.16 17.21 20.25
C GLU A 121 2.45 16.09 21.01
N ASP A 122 1.16 16.24 21.31
CA ASP A 122 0.35 15.25 22.02
C ASP A 122 -1.05 15.11 21.37
N PHE A 123 -1.13 14.49 20.22
CA PHE A 123 -2.40 14.27 19.50
C PHE A 123 -2.72 12.79 19.21
N ALA A 124 -1.78 11.88 19.41
CA ALA A 124 -2.01 10.47 19.13
C ALA A 124 -3.19 9.92 19.93
N SER A 125 -3.92 9.00 19.34
CA SER A 125 -5.02 8.30 20.02
C SER A 125 -4.62 6.88 20.41
N SER A 126 -5.02 6.47 21.61
CA SER A 126 -5.04 5.04 21.97
C SER A 126 -6.09 4.31 21.14
N PHE A 127 -5.91 2.99 21.01
CA PHE A 127 -6.82 2.06 20.36
C PHE A 127 -6.70 0.65 20.96
N SER A 128 -7.68 -0.19 20.68
CA SER A 128 -7.65 -1.62 21.01
C SER A 128 -7.81 -2.47 19.76
N HIS A 129 -7.06 -3.57 19.67
CA HIS A 129 -7.23 -4.57 18.61
C HIS A 129 -8.61 -5.23 18.60
N ASP A 130 -9.35 -5.21 19.70
CA ASP A 130 -10.75 -5.67 19.74
C ASP A 130 -11.67 -4.81 18.86
N ASN A 131 -11.27 -3.56 18.59
CA ASN A 131 -11.98 -2.59 17.77
C ASN A 131 -11.21 -2.22 16.50
N GLU A 132 -10.30 -3.08 16.08
CA GLU A 132 -9.49 -2.94 14.87
C GLU A 132 -9.82 -4.06 13.87
N SER A 133 -9.94 -3.74 12.61
CA SER A 133 -10.22 -4.71 11.54
C SER A 133 -9.47 -4.38 10.27
N ALA A 134 -8.96 -5.41 9.59
CA ALA A 134 -8.30 -5.27 8.30
C ALA A 134 -8.72 -6.39 7.35
N ARG A 135 -8.96 -6.02 6.09
CA ARG A 135 -9.24 -6.91 4.96
C ARG A 135 -8.50 -6.39 3.72
N PRO A 136 -8.31 -7.20 2.67
CA PRO A 136 -7.81 -6.68 1.40
C PRO A 136 -8.60 -5.45 0.92
N GLY A 137 -7.91 -4.31 0.77
CA GLY A 137 -8.53 -3.06 0.35
C GLY A 137 -9.33 -2.30 1.40
N TYR A 138 -9.34 -2.74 2.65
CA TYR A 138 -10.08 -2.08 3.73
C TYR A 138 -9.37 -2.19 5.09
N TYR A 139 -9.44 -1.11 5.87
CA TYR A 139 -8.98 -1.05 7.26
C TYR A 139 -9.94 -0.21 8.09
N SER A 140 -10.15 -0.58 9.36
CA SER A 140 -10.88 0.23 10.32
C SER A 140 -10.35 0.09 11.74
N VAL A 141 -10.49 1.16 12.53
CA VAL A 141 -10.12 1.19 13.95
C VAL A 141 -10.93 2.25 14.70
N PHE A 142 -11.24 1.98 15.96
CA PHE A 142 -11.82 2.96 16.86
C PHE A 142 -10.71 3.70 17.61
N LEU A 143 -10.72 5.03 17.52
CA LEU A 143 -9.77 5.94 18.15
C LEU A 143 -10.34 6.42 19.50
N ASP A 144 -9.84 5.88 20.61
CA ASP A 144 -10.43 6.06 21.94
C ASP A 144 -10.44 7.52 22.40
N ARG A 145 -9.32 8.25 22.16
CA ARG A 145 -9.17 9.66 22.59
C ARG A 145 -10.24 10.57 22.02
N TYR A 146 -10.64 10.35 20.79
CA TYR A 146 -11.58 11.21 20.06
C TYR A 146 -12.96 10.59 19.92
N GLY A 147 -13.15 9.33 20.32
CA GLY A 147 -14.39 8.59 20.15
C GLY A 147 -14.77 8.40 18.68
N VAL A 148 -13.78 8.26 17.78
CA VAL A 148 -13.99 8.24 16.33
C VAL A 148 -13.75 6.85 15.78
N LEU A 149 -14.73 6.31 15.03
CA LEU A 149 -14.50 5.19 14.13
C LEU A 149 -13.87 5.70 12.84
N ALA A 150 -12.63 5.28 12.56
CA ALA A 150 -11.93 5.55 11.32
C ALA A 150 -12.01 4.34 10.40
N GLU A 151 -12.40 4.56 9.15
CA GLU A 151 -12.48 3.55 8.09
C GLU A 151 -11.71 4.04 6.87
N LEU A 152 -10.94 3.15 6.25
CA LEU A 152 -10.07 3.45 5.11
C LEU A 152 -10.30 2.46 3.99
N THR A 153 -10.35 2.97 2.76
CA THR A 153 -10.24 2.17 1.53
C THR A 153 -9.39 2.93 0.50
N SER A 154 -9.00 2.29 -0.58
CA SER A 154 -8.12 2.90 -1.57
C SER A 154 -8.39 2.41 -2.99
N THR A 155 -7.93 3.19 -3.96
CA THR A 155 -7.72 2.79 -5.35
C THR A 155 -6.22 2.73 -5.66
N LEU A 156 -5.82 2.71 -6.92
CA LEU A 156 -4.40 2.66 -7.27
C LEU A 156 -3.63 3.93 -6.84
N ARG A 157 -4.25 5.12 -6.99
CA ARG A 157 -3.62 6.43 -6.77
C ARG A 157 -4.32 7.28 -5.72
N CYS A 158 -5.39 6.76 -5.09
CA CYS A 158 -6.24 7.53 -4.20
C CYS A 158 -6.56 6.79 -2.92
N ALA A 159 -6.82 7.55 -1.84
CA ALA A 159 -7.34 7.03 -0.57
C ALA A 159 -8.70 7.64 -0.25
N PHE A 160 -9.57 6.84 0.33
CA PHE A 160 -10.87 7.29 0.83
C PHE A 160 -10.95 7.02 2.33
N HIS A 161 -11.06 8.08 3.13
CA HIS A 161 -11.21 8.04 4.57
C HIS A 161 -12.65 8.39 4.94
N ARG A 162 -13.23 7.62 5.84
CA ARG A 162 -14.52 7.88 6.43
C ARG A 162 -14.38 7.89 7.96
N TYR A 163 -14.79 8.97 8.60
CA TYR A 163 -14.65 9.18 10.03
C TYR A 163 -16.01 9.44 10.67
N THR A 164 -16.45 8.53 11.53
CA THR A 164 -17.68 8.68 12.29
C THR A 164 -17.35 9.24 13.68
N PHE A 165 -17.71 10.50 13.89
CA PHE A 165 -17.53 11.22 15.15
C PHE A 165 -18.75 11.11 16.05
N PRO A 166 -18.63 11.38 17.39
CA PRO A 166 -19.78 11.66 18.24
C PRO A 166 -20.61 12.83 17.66
N ALA A 167 -21.94 12.74 17.75
CA ALA A 167 -22.84 13.67 17.06
C ALA A 167 -22.74 15.13 17.53
N ASP A 168 -22.33 15.34 18.78
CA ASP A 168 -22.17 16.67 19.41
C ASP A 168 -20.78 17.30 19.18
N THR A 169 -19.93 16.65 18.43
CA THR A 169 -18.52 17.03 18.21
C THR A 169 -18.36 17.73 16.85
N ASP A 170 -17.62 18.84 16.83
CA ASP A 170 -17.13 19.43 15.57
C ASP A 170 -16.06 18.53 14.96
N LYS A 171 -16.16 18.28 13.66
CA LYS A 171 -15.27 17.39 12.95
C LYS A 171 -14.06 18.14 12.43
N GLU A 172 -12.89 17.62 12.75
CA GLU A 172 -11.61 18.17 12.32
C GLU A 172 -10.66 17.04 11.94
N VAL A 173 -9.65 17.36 11.14
CA VAL A 173 -8.53 16.46 10.88
C VAL A 173 -7.21 17.17 11.06
N LEU A 174 -6.28 16.52 11.73
CA LEU A 174 -4.90 16.94 11.80
C LEU A 174 -4.14 16.28 10.64
N VAL A 175 -3.46 17.10 9.84
CA VAL A 175 -2.51 16.66 8.81
C VAL A 175 -1.11 16.94 9.34
N ASP A 176 -0.35 15.88 9.61
CA ASP A 176 1.03 15.99 10.10
C ASP A 176 1.96 16.29 8.93
N ILE A 177 2.03 17.58 8.57
CA ILE A 177 2.64 18.02 7.31
C ILE A 177 4.18 18.00 7.35
N THR A 178 4.79 17.92 8.52
CA THR A 178 6.26 17.94 8.67
C THR A 178 6.86 16.62 9.10
N ARG A 179 6.06 15.56 9.27
CA ARG A 179 6.55 14.22 9.61
C ARG A 179 6.18 13.16 8.56
N ASN A 180 7.16 12.36 8.24
CA ASN A 180 7.04 11.08 7.54
C ASN A 180 8.25 10.19 7.93
N ASN A 181 8.54 9.12 7.20
CA ASN A 181 9.71 8.28 7.49
C ASN A 181 11.05 8.92 7.12
N ASN A 182 11.02 10.03 6.39
CA ASN A 182 12.21 10.75 5.94
C ASN A 182 12.24 12.16 6.55
N ARG A 183 13.27 12.93 6.22
CA ARG A 183 13.34 14.33 6.63
C ARG A 183 12.48 15.18 5.70
N VAL A 184 11.44 15.80 6.24
CA VAL A 184 10.62 16.80 5.54
C VAL A 184 11.31 18.15 5.62
N THR A 185 11.55 18.79 4.48
CA THR A 185 12.18 20.12 4.37
C THR A 185 11.39 21.08 3.50
N ASP A 186 10.42 20.57 2.74
CA ASP A 186 9.52 21.36 1.90
C ASP A 186 8.12 20.78 1.97
N TRP A 187 7.15 21.65 2.17
CA TRP A 187 5.73 21.29 2.27
C TRP A 187 4.84 22.50 2.01
N ASP A 188 3.61 22.24 1.64
CA ASP A 188 2.57 23.26 1.45
C ASP A 188 1.20 22.64 1.72
N ILE A 189 0.29 23.41 2.31
CA ILE A 189 -1.12 23.08 2.46
C ILE A 189 -1.97 24.34 2.37
N ARG A 190 -3.02 24.29 1.55
CA ARG A 190 -3.93 25.41 1.32
C ARG A 190 -5.32 24.95 0.91
N THR A 191 -6.30 25.79 1.04
CA THR A 191 -7.63 25.58 0.43
C THR A 191 -7.54 25.69 -1.10
N CYS A 192 -8.24 24.78 -1.80
CA CYS A 192 -8.31 24.71 -3.27
C CYS A 192 -9.74 24.76 -3.80
N GLY A 193 -10.70 25.11 -2.95
CA GLY A 193 -12.13 25.17 -3.20
C GLY A 193 -12.90 25.27 -1.90
N ASP A 194 -14.22 25.33 -1.95
CA ASP A 194 -15.07 25.47 -0.76
C ASP A 194 -14.93 24.24 0.18
N ASN A 195 -14.78 23.06 -0.41
CA ASN A 195 -14.67 21.80 0.31
C ASN A 195 -13.39 21.02 -0.04
N ALA A 196 -12.39 21.68 -0.62
CA ALA A 196 -11.16 21.05 -1.06
C ALA A 196 -9.92 21.75 -0.49
N PHE A 197 -8.90 20.95 -0.15
CA PHE A 197 -7.57 21.43 0.21
C PHE A 197 -6.52 20.62 -0.53
N CYS A 198 -5.38 21.22 -0.77
CA CYS A 198 -4.31 20.63 -1.53
C CYS A 198 -2.95 21.10 -1.05
N GLY A 199 -1.89 20.45 -1.52
CA GLY A 199 -0.55 20.81 -1.17
C GLY A 199 0.47 19.74 -1.56
N ARG A 200 1.60 19.77 -0.89
CA ARG A 200 2.69 18.83 -1.10
C ARG A 200 3.47 18.57 0.19
N GLN A 201 4.16 17.45 0.22
CA GLN A 201 5.13 17.10 1.26
C GLN A 201 6.32 16.40 0.60
N ASN A 202 7.53 16.85 0.85
CA ASN A 202 8.70 16.13 0.40
C ASN A 202 9.13 15.05 1.41
N GLY A 203 9.98 14.17 0.94
CA GLY A 203 10.57 13.08 1.72
C GLY A 203 11.52 12.33 0.80
N GLU A 204 11.32 11.05 0.61
CA GLU A 204 11.89 10.34 -0.54
C GLU A 204 10.99 10.58 -1.76
N GLY A 205 11.32 11.62 -2.52
CA GLY A 205 10.45 12.25 -3.52
C GLY A 205 9.49 13.28 -2.89
N THR A 206 8.82 14.04 -3.74
CA THR A 206 7.76 14.97 -3.34
C THR A 206 6.42 14.39 -3.72
N ILE A 207 5.55 14.20 -2.73
CA ILE A 207 4.17 13.84 -2.98
C ILE A 207 3.30 15.09 -3.01
N HIS A 208 2.48 15.22 -4.02
CA HIS A 208 1.40 16.19 -4.14
C HIS A 208 0.09 15.52 -3.80
N PHE A 209 -0.81 16.26 -3.17
CA PHE A 209 -2.13 15.77 -2.82
C PHE A 209 -3.21 16.78 -3.15
N TYR A 210 -4.39 16.26 -3.46
CA TYR A 210 -5.64 17.01 -3.60
C TYR A 210 -6.73 16.25 -2.84
N ALA A 211 -7.35 16.91 -1.87
CA ALA A 211 -8.34 16.30 -0.99
C ALA A 211 -9.69 17.00 -1.13
N ILE A 212 -10.77 16.21 -1.21
CA ILE A 212 -12.17 16.70 -1.22
C ILE A 212 -12.89 16.13 -0.01
N ALA A 213 -13.54 17.02 0.76
CA ALA A 213 -14.43 16.67 1.85
C ALA A 213 -15.90 16.70 1.42
N ASN A 214 -16.75 15.98 2.14
CA ASN A 214 -18.21 16.09 2.00
C ASN A 214 -18.83 17.24 2.83
N TYR A 215 -17.97 18.10 3.45
CA TYR A 215 -18.30 19.33 4.16
C TYR A 215 -17.46 20.48 3.61
N SER A 216 -17.99 21.72 3.68
CA SER A 216 -17.21 22.91 3.39
C SER A 216 -16.15 23.15 4.46
N ILE A 217 -14.95 23.57 4.06
CA ILE A 217 -13.86 23.90 4.95
C ILE A 217 -14.17 25.21 5.68
N ALA A 218 -13.99 25.20 6.98
CA ALA A 218 -14.09 26.41 7.81
C ALA A 218 -12.76 27.15 7.88
N ASN A 219 -11.69 26.42 8.17
CA ASN A 219 -10.35 26.97 8.33
C ASN A 219 -9.29 25.86 8.11
N ILE A 220 -8.06 26.29 7.80
CA ILE A 220 -6.84 25.51 7.93
C ILE A 220 -5.91 26.28 8.85
N GLU A 221 -5.69 25.77 10.06
CA GLU A 221 -4.83 26.36 11.06
C GLU A 221 -3.50 25.61 11.16
N LEU A 222 -2.39 26.33 11.05
CA LEU A 222 -1.06 25.75 11.29
C LEU A 222 -0.75 25.82 12.78
N LYS A 223 -0.53 24.69 13.39
CA LYS A 223 -0.08 24.57 14.79
C LYS A 223 1.39 24.19 14.83
N SER A 224 2.18 24.93 15.59
CA SER A 224 3.62 24.73 15.74
C SER A 224 3.90 23.96 17.02
N GLY A 225 4.65 22.86 16.88
CA GLY A 225 5.22 22.11 17.98
C GLY A 225 6.70 22.41 18.20
N ASP A 226 7.40 21.49 18.85
CA ASP A 226 8.83 21.57 19.09
C ASP A 226 9.67 21.37 17.81
N LYS A 227 10.88 21.93 17.78
CA LYS A 227 11.91 21.62 16.76
C LYS A 227 11.44 21.70 15.30
N SER A 228 10.70 22.72 14.93
CA SER A 228 10.15 22.89 13.59
C SER A 228 9.06 21.86 13.17
N HIS A 229 8.50 21.11 14.10
CA HIS A 229 7.32 20.33 13.85
C HIS A 229 6.12 21.25 13.62
N GLN A 230 5.36 20.97 12.56
CA GLN A 230 4.11 21.67 12.25
C GLN A 230 3.06 20.69 11.80
N ALA A 231 1.85 20.90 12.28
CA ALA A 231 0.67 20.17 11.85
C ALA A 231 -0.39 21.18 11.37
N ALA A 232 -1.14 20.80 10.37
CA ALA A 232 -2.28 21.58 9.91
C ALA A 232 -3.57 20.97 10.46
N VAL A 233 -4.39 21.75 11.15
CA VAL A 233 -5.75 21.33 11.55
C VAL A 233 -6.74 21.90 10.55
N VAL A 234 -7.44 21.01 9.85
CA VAL A 234 -8.50 21.37 8.91
C VAL A 234 -9.84 21.18 9.61
N SER A 235 -10.59 22.27 9.80
CA SER A 235 -11.92 22.29 10.41
C SER A 235 -13.02 22.46 9.35
N PHE A 236 -14.23 21.97 9.63
CA PHE A 236 -15.34 21.94 8.69
C PHE A 236 -16.56 22.69 9.22
N LYS A 237 -17.25 23.41 8.33
CA LYS A 237 -18.45 24.21 8.66
C LYS A 237 -19.64 23.30 8.96
N ASN A 238 -20.38 23.60 10.03
CA ASN A 238 -21.61 22.93 10.39
C ASN A 238 -21.49 21.38 10.38
N SER A 239 -20.36 20.88 10.90
CA SER A 239 -19.99 19.49 10.78
C SER A 239 -20.55 18.59 11.88
N ARG A 240 -21.23 19.13 12.92
CA ARG A 240 -21.91 18.35 13.97
C ARG A 240 -23.04 17.50 13.39
N GLY A 241 -23.37 16.41 14.06
CA GLY A 241 -24.39 15.45 13.68
C GLY A 241 -23.84 14.09 13.26
N ASP A 242 -24.74 13.15 12.96
CA ASP A 242 -24.42 11.73 12.72
C ASP A 242 -23.78 11.46 11.34
N LYS A 243 -23.83 12.42 10.41
CA LYS A 243 -23.25 12.22 9.07
C LYS A 243 -21.73 12.13 9.19
N PRO A 244 -21.09 11.05 8.74
CA PRO A 244 -19.63 10.89 8.78
C PRO A 244 -18.90 12.01 8.00
N LEU A 245 -17.69 12.32 8.41
CA LEU A 245 -16.76 13.08 7.60
C LEU A 245 -16.12 12.12 6.59
N GLU A 246 -16.27 12.44 5.32
CA GLU A 246 -15.64 11.70 4.22
C GLU A 246 -14.60 12.58 3.54
N LEU A 247 -13.38 12.03 3.39
CA LEU A 247 -12.26 12.67 2.73
C LEU A 247 -11.74 11.75 1.62
N ARG A 248 -11.73 12.26 0.40
CA ARG A 248 -11.13 11.58 -0.75
C ARG A 248 -9.84 12.30 -1.11
N PHE A 249 -8.74 11.56 -1.07
CA PHE A 249 -7.41 12.05 -1.40
C PHE A 249 -6.97 11.47 -2.74
N GLY A 250 -6.62 12.33 -3.70
CA GLY A 250 -5.80 11.97 -4.85
C GLY A 250 -4.36 12.32 -4.58
N PHE A 251 -3.44 11.49 -5.04
CA PHE A 251 -2.00 11.67 -4.87
C PHE A 251 -1.28 11.60 -6.21
N SER A 252 -0.16 12.32 -6.30
CA SER A 252 0.75 12.31 -7.45
C SER A 252 2.16 12.62 -7.01
N PHE A 253 3.16 12.07 -7.70
CA PHE A 253 4.57 12.44 -7.54
C PHE A 253 5.01 13.54 -8.52
N THR A 254 4.08 14.11 -9.30
CA THR A 254 4.37 15.11 -10.31
C THR A 254 3.78 16.49 -10.00
N SER A 255 2.46 16.57 -9.72
CA SER A 255 1.79 17.85 -9.46
C SER A 255 0.47 17.69 -8.68
N VAL A 256 -0.04 18.82 -8.14
CA VAL A 256 -1.37 18.88 -7.52
C VAL A 256 -2.47 18.66 -8.57
N GLU A 257 -2.25 19.15 -9.79
CA GLU A 257 -3.17 19.01 -10.92
C GLU A 257 -3.34 17.53 -11.28
N ASN A 258 -2.24 16.77 -11.32
CA ASN A 258 -2.28 15.33 -11.57
C ASN A 258 -2.87 14.57 -10.37
N ALA A 259 -2.61 14.99 -9.13
CA ALA A 259 -3.29 14.42 -7.94
C ALA A 259 -4.81 14.58 -8.04
N ARG A 260 -5.28 15.74 -8.49
CA ARG A 260 -6.70 15.97 -8.76
C ARG A 260 -7.23 15.13 -9.91
N ALA A 261 -6.51 15.03 -11.02
CA ALA A 261 -6.90 14.21 -12.17
C ALA A 261 -7.01 12.72 -11.80
N ASN A 262 -6.07 12.20 -11.00
CA ASN A 262 -6.12 10.85 -10.44
C ASN A 262 -7.40 10.62 -9.61
N LEU A 263 -7.75 11.58 -8.74
CA LEU A 263 -8.97 11.51 -7.93
C LEU A 263 -10.23 11.50 -8.78
N GLU A 264 -10.30 12.41 -9.77
CA GLU A 264 -11.43 12.52 -10.68
C GLU A 264 -11.61 11.24 -11.51
N ALA A 265 -10.51 10.65 -11.99
CA ALA A 265 -10.56 9.41 -12.78
C ALA A 265 -10.97 8.18 -11.97
N GLU A 266 -10.51 8.05 -10.71
CA GLU A 266 -10.65 6.82 -9.95
C GLU A 266 -11.85 6.81 -8.97
N MET A 267 -12.25 8.00 -8.44
CA MET A 267 -13.23 8.08 -7.34
C MET A 267 -14.39 9.07 -7.53
N ALA A 268 -14.40 9.93 -8.57
CA ALA A 268 -15.35 11.05 -8.64
C ALA A 268 -16.83 10.67 -8.49
N ALA A 269 -17.22 9.52 -9.03
CA ALA A 269 -18.63 9.07 -9.06
C ALA A 269 -18.95 7.97 -8.05
N LYS A 270 -18.01 7.62 -7.14
CA LYS A 270 -18.17 6.47 -6.24
C LYS A 270 -18.37 6.91 -4.79
N ASP A 271 -19.24 6.23 -4.07
CA ASP A 271 -19.31 6.32 -2.61
C ASP A 271 -18.28 5.38 -1.95
N PHE A 272 -18.16 5.46 -0.62
CA PHE A 272 -17.20 4.69 0.14
C PHE A 272 -17.39 3.17 -0.03
N GLU A 273 -18.62 2.70 0.03
CA GLU A 273 -18.92 1.26 -0.09
C GLU A 273 -18.64 0.73 -1.51
N GLN A 274 -18.88 1.55 -2.53
CA GLN A 274 -18.51 1.18 -3.91
C GLN A 274 -17.00 1.03 -4.05
N VAL A 275 -16.19 1.98 -3.55
CA VAL A 275 -14.73 1.87 -3.60
C VAL A 275 -14.22 0.67 -2.82
N ARG A 276 -14.76 0.44 -1.61
CA ARG A 276 -14.43 -0.73 -0.77
C ARG A 276 -14.75 -2.05 -1.47
N ASN A 277 -15.93 -2.17 -2.06
CA ASN A 277 -16.36 -3.38 -2.76
C ASN A 277 -15.52 -3.61 -4.04
N ASP A 278 -15.20 -2.55 -4.78
CA ASP A 278 -14.32 -2.64 -5.95
C ASP A 278 -12.92 -3.12 -5.54
N ALA A 279 -12.37 -2.61 -4.43
CA ALA A 279 -11.08 -3.03 -3.91
C ALA A 279 -11.07 -4.52 -3.52
N ASP A 280 -12.11 -4.99 -2.81
CA ASP A 280 -12.26 -6.41 -2.47
C ASP A 280 -12.37 -7.29 -3.74
N ASN A 281 -13.10 -6.82 -4.77
CA ASN A 281 -13.22 -7.54 -6.04
C ASN A 281 -11.90 -7.60 -6.82
N VAL A 282 -11.11 -6.54 -6.83
CA VAL A 282 -9.76 -6.54 -7.44
C VAL A 282 -8.88 -7.60 -6.78
N TRP A 283 -8.88 -7.67 -5.45
CA TRP A 283 -8.14 -8.69 -4.71
C TRP A 283 -8.68 -10.10 -4.95
N GLU A 284 -10.00 -10.30 -4.93
CA GLU A 284 -10.62 -11.60 -5.21
C GLU A 284 -10.22 -12.12 -6.59
N ASN A 285 -10.23 -11.25 -7.61
CA ASN A 285 -9.84 -11.61 -8.97
C ASN A 285 -8.36 -12.00 -9.03
N LEU A 286 -7.47 -11.25 -8.38
CA LEU A 286 -6.04 -11.57 -8.36
C LEU A 286 -5.78 -12.89 -7.62
N LEU A 287 -6.33 -13.07 -6.43
CA LEU A 287 -6.15 -14.28 -5.62
C LEU A 287 -6.72 -15.52 -6.33
N SER A 288 -7.78 -15.34 -7.15
CA SER A 288 -8.39 -16.40 -7.95
C SER A 288 -7.47 -16.95 -9.04
N SER A 289 -6.39 -16.26 -9.39
CA SER A 289 -5.38 -16.75 -10.35
C SER A 289 -4.69 -18.02 -9.86
N ILE A 290 -4.63 -18.24 -8.55
CA ILE A 290 -4.06 -19.45 -7.94
C ILE A 290 -5.02 -19.97 -6.89
N ARG A 291 -5.78 -21.00 -7.25
CA ARG A 291 -6.72 -21.66 -6.33
C ARG A 291 -6.08 -22.91 -5.73
N VAL A 292 -6.04 -22.99 -4.41
CA VAL A 292 -5.55 -24.17 -3.69
C VAL A 292 -6.72 -24.90 -3.03
N SER A 293 -6.63 -26.22 -2.97
CA SER A 293 -7.60 -27.10 -2.30
C SER A 293 -6.89 -28.02 -1.31
N GLY A 294 -7.62 -28.50 -0.29
CA GLY A 294 -7.06 -29.32 0.77
C GLY A 294 -6.33 -28.50 1.83
N GLY A 295 -5.58 -29.19 2.70
CA GLY A 295 -4.91 -28.60 3.84
C GLY A 295 -5.86 -28.14 4.93
N THR A 296 -5.31 -27.52 5.97
CA THR A 296 -6.08 -26.93 7.08
C THR A 296 -6.45 -25.46 6.76
N ASP A 297 -7.41 -24.88 7.48
CA ASP A 297 -7.78 -23.46 7.37
C ASP A 297 -6.57 -22.55 7.65
N ARG A 298 -5.73 -22.92 8.63
CA ARG A 298 -4.48 -22.19 8.92
C ARG A 298 -3.54 -22.18 7.70
N GLN A 299 -3.38 -23.30 7.01
CA GLN A 299 -2.52 -23.37 5.82
C GLN A 299 -3.10 -22.54 4.66
N ARG A 300 -4.41 -22.58 4.45
CA ARG A 300 -5.07 -21.73 3.44
C ARG A 300 -4.91 -20.24 3.76
N ARG A 301 -5.10 -19.84 5.03
CA ARG A 301 -4.88 -18.45 5.47
C ARG A 301 -3.45 -17.99 5.27
N ILE A 302 -2.47 -18.82 5.61
CA ILE A 302 -1.04 -18.49 5.37
C ILE A 302 -0.80 -18.33 3.87
N PHE A 303 -1.28 -19.27 3.04
CA PHE A 303 -1.08 -19.22 1.60
C PHE A 303 -1.63 -17.93 0.97
N TYR A 304 -2.92 -17.62 1.21
CA TYR A 304 -3.54 -16.44 0.63
C TYR A 304 -3.02 -15.12 1.23
N SER A 305 -2.62 -15.10 2.50
CA SER A 305 -1.97 -13.93 3.10
C SER A 305 -0.59 -13.68 2.49
N CYS A 306 0.20 -14.73 2.24
CA CYS A 306 1.49 -14.61 1.55
C CYS A 306 1.30 -14.20 0.09
N LEU A 307 0.32 -14.76 -0.61
CA LEU A 307 -0.01 -14.38 -1.99
C LEU A 307 -0.44 -12.90 -2.07
N TYR A 308 -1.31 -12.44 -1.16
CA TYR A 308 -1.68 -11.04 -1.02
C TYR A 308 -0.44 -10.14 -0.84
N ARG A 309 0.48 -10.50 0.08
CA ARG A 309 1.73 -9.74 0.32
C ARG A 309 2.65 -9.69 -0.89
N ALA A 310 2.68 -10.73 -1.71
CA ALA A 310 3.55 -10.78 -2.90
C ALA A 310 3.21 -9.69 -3.93
N PHE A 311 1.99 -9.16 -3.93
CA PHE A 311 1.53 -8.14 -4.88
C PHE A 311 1.44 -6.73 -4.28
N MET A 312 1.98 -6.49 -3.08
CA MET A 312 2.08 -5.13 -2.53
C MET A 312 3.15 -4.30 -3.21
N TRP A 313 4.10 -4.92 -3.88
CA TRP A 313 5.28 -4.30 -4.44
C TRP A 313 5.80 -5.03 -5.68
N PRO A 314 6.37 -4.35 -6.70
CA PRO A 314 6.69 -2.92 -6.80
C PRO A 314 5.46 -2.02 -6.87
N CYS A 315 5.62 -0.74 -6.47
CA CYS A 315 4.52 0.21 -6.40
C CYS A 315 4.48 1.10 -7.63
N LEU A 316 3.27 1.34 -8.13
CA LEU A 316 2.98 2.32 -9.19
C LEU A 316 3.49 3.71 -8.81
N ARG A 317 3.97 4.47 -9.80
CA ARG A 317 4.46 5.85 -9.65
C ARG A 317 3.99 6.79 -10.74
N SER A 318 3.34 6.30 -11.79
CA SER A 318 2.76 7.15 -12.83
C SER A 318 1.33 7.58 -12.51
N ASP A 319 0.99 8.78 -12.94
CA ASP A 319 -0.37 9.34 -12.92
C ASP A 319 -1.24 8.71 -14.02
N VAL A 320 -2.55 8.94 -13.98
CA VAL A 320 -3.49 8.38 -14.98
C VAL A 320 -3.23 8.84 -16.41
N ASN A 321 -2.51 9.96 -16.59
CA ASN A 321 -2.11 10.47 -17.90
C ASN A 321 -0.72 9.96 -18.35
N GLY A 322 -0.07 9.09 -17.58
CA GLY A 322 1.28 8.55 -17.84
C GLY A 322 2.44 9.41 -17.32
N ASP A 323 2.17 10.57 -16.73
CA ASP A 323 3.21 11.40 -16.13
C ASP A 323 3.84 10.71 -14.91
N HIS A 324 5.14 10.81 -14.80
CA HIS A 324 5.89 10.32 -13.64
C HIS A 324 7.19 11.10 -13.45
N THR A 325 7.80 10.97 -12.29
CA THR A 325 9.12 11.56 -12.00
C THR A 325 10.20 10.52 -12.29
N ASP A 326 11.12 10.84 -13.21
CA ASP A 326 12.26 9.99 -13.53
C ASP A 326 13.34 10.00 -12.42
N VAL A 327 14.37 9.18 -12.57
CA VAL A 327 15.47 9.06 -11.58
C VAL A 327 16.32 10.34 -11.42
N ARG A 328 16.17 11.33 -12.30
CA ARG A 328 16.81 12.65 -12.21
C ARG A 328 15.90 13.73 -11.63
N GLY A 329 14.64 13.38 -11.30
CA GLY A 329 13.65 14.31 -10.77
C GLY A 329 12.91 15.11 -11.85
N ASN A 330 13.04 14.76 -13.14
CA ASN A 330 12.28 15.40 -14.20
C ASN A 330 10.90 14.75 -14.33
N ILE A 331 9.89 15.57 -14.63
CA ILE A 331 8.57 15.05 -15.00
C ILE A 331 8.63 14.64 -16.47
N VAL A 332 8.29 13.39 -16.73
CA VAL A 332 8.26 12.76 -18.05
C VAL A 332 6.97 11.99 -18.23
N ASN A 333 6.62 11.67 -19.49
CA ASN A 333 5.44 10.92 -19.84
C ASN A 333 5.80 9.61 -20.52
N ALA A 334 5.07 8.54 -20.21
CA ALA A 334 5.24 7.23 -20.84
C ALA A 334 3.88 6.62 -21.18
N GLU A 335 3.87 5.72 -22.17
CA GLU A 335 2.69 4.93 -22.56
C GLU A 335 2.50 3.66 -21.72
N TYR A 336 3.38 3.43 -20.73
CA TYR A 336 3.34 2.33 -19.79
C TYR A 336 3.23 2.86 -18.34
N ASP A 337 2.76 2.02 -17.43
CA ASP A 337 2.73 2.35 -16.00
C ASP A 337 4.15 2.28 -15.40
N TYR A 338 4.63 3.40 -14.85
CA TYR A 338 5.95 3.46 -14.24
C TYR A 338 5.91 2.97 -12.79
N TYR A 339 6.83 2.04 -12.45
CA TYR A 339 6.91 1.39 -11.13
C TYR A 339 8.20 1.71 -10.39
N THR A 340 8.16 1.60 -9.05
CA THR A 340 9.35 1.66 -8.21
C THR A 340 10.33 0.53 -8.53
N LEU A 341 11.62 0.76 -8.28
CA LEU A 341 12.64 -0.27 -8.38
C LEU A 341 12.31 -1.45 -7.43
N PRO A 342 12.23 -2.69 -7.93
CA PRO A 342 12.06 -3.86 -7.08
C PRO A 342 13.27 -4.11 -6.15
N SER A 343 13.05 -4.82 -5.03
CA SER A 343 14.13 -5.34 -4.20
C SER A 343 14.75 -6.58 -4.84
N PHE A 344 15.47 -6.39 -5.93
CA PHE A 344 15.95 -7.48 -6.77
C PHE A 344 16.69 -8.57 -6.01
N TRP A 345 17.50 -8.22 -5.03
CA TRP A 345 18.25 -9.18 -4.23
C TRP A 345 17.35 -10.20 -3.54
N ASP A 346 16.18 -9.74 -3.06
CA ASP A 346 15.19 -10.58 -2.40
C ASP A 346 14.28 -11.30 -3.40
N ASP A 347 13.86 -10.62 -4.48
CA ASP A 347 12.66 -10.92 -5.23
C ASP A 347 12.89 -11.59 -6.59
N TYR A 348 14.07 -11.44 -7.20
CA TYR A 348 14.27 -11.76 -8.63
C TYR A 348 14.03 -13.24 -8.98
N ARG A 349 14.27 -14.16 -8.05
CA ARG A 349 14.15 -15.62 -8.27
C ARG A 349 12.74 -16.16 -8.05
N ASN A 350 11.92 -15.47 -7.27
CA ASN A 350 10.62 -15.99 -6.82
C ASN A 350 9.49 -15.00 -7.09
N LYS A 351 9.38 -13.91 -6.30
CA LYS A 351 8.25 -13.00 -6.35
C LYS A 351 8.09 -12.31 -7.71
N LEU A 352 9.17 -11.86 -8.34
CA LEU A 352 9.08 -11.24 -9.67
C LEU A 352 8.73 -12.24 -10.78
N ILE A 353 9.07 -13.51 -10.62
CA ILE A 353 8.62 -14.58 -11.52
C ILE A 353 7.13 -14.86 -11.29
N LEU A 354 6.68 -14.91 -10.04
CA LEU A 354 5.26 -15.03 -9.71
C LEU A 354 4.45 -13.84 -10.28
N LEU A 355 4.97 -12.62 -10.17
CA LEU A 355 4.38 -11.43 -10.78
C LEU A 355 4.21 -11.64 -12.30
N ALA A 356 5.25 -12.08 -13.01
CA ALA A 356 5.19 -12.34 -14.44
C ALA A 356 4.20 -13.44 -14.84
N MET A 357 3.95 -14.42 -13.96
CA MET A 357 2.98 -15.49 -14.21
C MET A 357 1.53 -15.03 -14.01
N VAL A 358 1.28 -14.16 -13.03
CA VAL A 358 -0.08 -13.74 -12.62
C VAL A 358 -0.47 -12.39 -13.25
N ARG A 359 0.49 -11.46 -13.35
CA ARG A 359 0.34 -10.11 -13.91
C ARG A 359 1.45 -9.83 -14.92
N PRO A 360 1.43 -10.49 -16.09
CA PRO A 360 2.43 -10.26 -17.13
C PRO A 360 2.45 -8.81 -17.65
N ASP A 361 1.31 -8.12 -17.61
CA ASP A 361 1.15 -6.69 -17.85
C ASP A 361 2.05 -5.85 -16.92
N VAL A 362 1.88 -6.01 -15.61
CA VAL A 362 2.70 -5.30 -14.62
C VAL A 362 4.19 -5.70 -14.71
N ALA A 363 4.49 -6.98 -14.96
CA ALA A 363 5.87 -7.41 -15.10
C ALA A 363 6.55 -6.76 -16.33
N SER A 364 5.82 -6.58 -17.43
CA SER A 364 6.28 -5.85 -18.60
C SER A 364 6.58 -4.39 -18.29
N ASP A 365 5.66 -3.69 -17.62
CA ASP A 365 5.80 -2.28 -17.27
C ASP A 365 6.93 -2.06 -16.24
N VAL A 366 7.13 -3.00 -15.31
CA VAL A 366 8.30 -3.00 -14.41
C VAL A 366 9.60 -3.12 -15.21
N ALA A 367 9.65 -3.96 -16.24
CA ALA A 367 10.84 -4.07 -17.11
C ALA A 367 11.09 -2.76 -17.88
N ALA A 368 10.04 -2.14 -18.44
CA ALA A 368 10.14 -0.83 -19.09
C ALA A 368 10.64 0.24 -18.13
N SER A 369 10.14 0.27 -16.90
CA SER A 369 10.57 1.20 -15.85
C SER A 369 12.03 1.05 -15.50
N ILE A 370 12.52 -0.19 -15.37
CA ILE A 370 13.94 -0.48 -15.06
C ILE A 370 14.85 -0.04 -16.20
N ILE A 371 14.45 -0.28 -17.45
CA ILE A 371 15.19 0.15 -18.64
C ILE A 371 15.28 1.68 -18.66
N GLU A 372 14.16 2.38 -18.43
CA GLU A 372 14.16 3.84 -18.34
C GLU A 372 15.07 4.35 -17.22
N MET A 373 15.02 3.72 -16.03
CA MET A 373 15.91 4.07 -14.92
C MET A 373 17.41 3.92 -15.31
N GLY A 374 17.74 2.89 -16.09
CA GLY A 374 19.09 2.70 -16.60
C GLY A 374 19.48 3.77 -17.62
N GLU A 375 18.64 4.03 -18.64
CA GLU A 375 18.90 5.02 -19.68
C GLU A 375 19.05 6.44 -19.12
N LYS A 376 18.14 6.84 -18.25
CA LYS A 376 18.12 8.19 -17.65
C LYS A 376 19.06 8.34 -16.44
N GLY A 377 19.45 7.23 -15.81
CA GLY A 377 20.34 7.20 -14.66
C GLY A 377 21.81 7.16 -15.03
N SER A 378 22.46 6.06 -14.72
CA SER A 378 23.92 5.87 -14.85
C SER A 378 24.36 5.25 -16.16
N GLY A 379 23.45 4.92 -17.06
CA GLY A 379 23.74 4.27 -18.35
C GLY A 379 23.93 2.74 -18.22
N TYR A 380 23.51 2.19 -17.11
CA TYR A 380 23.42 0.75 -16.86
C TYR A 380 22.17 0.44 -16.00
N MET A 381 21.71 -0.80 -16.02
CA MET A 381 20.53 -1.23 -15.26
C MET A 381 20.73 -0.97 -13.76
N PRO A 382 19.69 -0.45 -13.07
CA PRO A 382 19.81 -0.21 -11.63
C PRO A 382 20.01 -1.52 -10.88
N THR A 383 20.89 -1.49 -9.89
CA THR A 383 21.13 -2.59 -8.95
C THR A 383 20.50 -2.23 -7.61
N PHE A 384 20.06 -3.25 -6.86
CA PHE A 384 19.62 -3.10 -5.49
C PHE A 384 20.45 -4.05 -4.61
N PHE A 385 21.20 -3.51 -3.66
CA PHE A 385 22.27 -4.15 -2.88
C PHE A 385 23.42 -4.64 -3.77
N HIS A 386 23.53 -5.93 -4.02
CA HIS A 386 24.63 -6.56 -4.71
C HIS A 386 24.14 -7.33 -5.94
N GLY A 387 24.95 -7.36 -6.97
CA GLY A 387 24.74 -8.16 -8.17
C GLY A 387 23.83 -7.54 -9.20
N ASP A 388 23.85 -8.11 -10.40
CA ASP A 388 23.06 -7.70 -11.56
C ASP A 388 21.78 -8.52 -11.67
N HIS A 389 20.82 -8.27 -10.80
CA HIS A 389 19.56 -8.99 -10.76
C HIS A 389 18.54 -8.47 -11.76
N ALA A 390 18.70 -7.23 -12.27
CA ALA A 390 17.84 -6.66 -13.29
C ALA A 390 17.96 -7.44 -14.61
N ALA A 391 19.18 -7.77 -15.04
CA ALA A 391 19.42 -8.61 -16.21
C ALA A 391 18.80 -10.00 -16.03
N ALA A 392 18.96 -10.62 -14.86
CA ALA A 392 18.37 -11.92 -14.54
C ALA A 392 16.83 -11.88 -14.57
N TYR A 393 16.22 -10.81 -14.07
CA TYR A 393 14.78 -10.59 -14.12
C TYR A 393 14.28 -10.48 -15.57
N ILE A 394 14.87 -9.59 -16.36
CA ILE A 394 14.44 -9.34 -17.74
C ILE A 394 14.62 -10.59 -18.61
N ALA A 395 15.78 -11.26 -18.51
CA ALA A 395 16.00 -12.53 -19.20
C ALA A 395 15.02 -13.62 -18.75
N GLY A 396 14.69 -13.62 -17.46
CA GLY A 396 13.72 -14.56 -16.86
C GLY A 396 12.30 -14.39 -17.39
N ILE A 397 11.78 -13.17 -17.46
CA ILE A 397 10.44 -12.91 -17.99
C ILE A 397 10.39 -13.10 -19.51
N TRP A 398 11.43 -12.68 -20.24
CA TRP A 398 11.55 -12.88 -21.68
C TRP A 398 11.49 -14.36 -22.09
N SER A 399 12.25 -15.20 -21.38
CA SER A 399 12.26 -16.65 -21.64
C SER A 399 10.93 -17.34 -21.33
N ARG A 400 10.08 -16.71 -20.52
CA ARG A 400 8.73 -17.17 -20.12
C ARG A 400 7.62 -16.58 -20.97
N GLY A 401 7.95 -15.81 -22.02
CA GLY A 401 6.98 -15.32 -22.99
C GLY A 401 6.48 -13.90 -22.77
N VAL A 402 6.90 -13.20 -21.73
CA VAL A 402 6.63 -11.76 -21.55
C VAL A 402 7.64 -10.99 -22.42
N ARG A 403 7.26 -10.63 -23.64
CA ARG A 403 8.16 -10.10 -24.67
C ARG A 403 7.73 -8.76 -25.25
N GLU A 404 6.57 -8.28 -24.88
CA GLU A 404 5.98 -7.03 -25.35
C GLU A 404 5.99 -5.97 -24.24
N GLY A 405 5.82 -4.69 -24.62
CA GLY A 405 5.73 -3.57 -23.69
C GLY A 405 7.07 -3.00 -23.22
N TYR A 406 8.21 -3.59 -23.56
CA TYR A 406 9.55 -3.07 -23.27
C TYR A 406 10.57 -3.40 -24.35
N ASP A 407 11.65 -2.61 -24.46
CA ASP A 407 12.68 -2.75 -25.49
C ASP A 407 13.82 -3.67 -25.00
N ILE A 408 13.80 -4.94 -25.41
CA ILE A 408 14.85 -5.90 -25.05
C ILE A 408 16.21 -5.53 -25.64
N GLY A 409 16.27 -4.81 -26.79
CA GLY A 409 17.51 -4.37 -27.38
C GLY A 409 18.20 -3.26 -26.59
N LYS A 410 17.41 -2.35 -25.96
CA LYS A 410 17.90 -1.39 -24.98
C LYS A 410 18.37 -2.08 -23.70
N ALA A 411 17.56 -3.00 -23.19
CA ALA A 411 17.90 -3.79 -22.01
C ALA A 411 19.25 -4.50 -22.15
N TYR A 412 19.54 -5.05 -23.32
CA TYR A 412 20.79 -5.75 -23.59
C TYR A 412 22.02 -4.82 -23.64
N LYS A 413 21.82 -3.53 -23.93
CA LYS A 413 22.91 -2.53 -24.01
C LYS A 413 23.23 -1.91 -22.66
N LEU A 414 22.29 -1.91 -21.73
CA LEU A 414 22.43 -1.39 -20.37
C LEU A 414 23.06 -2.43 -19.43
#